data_d12d2e2db80396a1435dfac6208b513a
#
_entry.id   d12d2e2db80396a1435dfac6208b513a
#
_cell.length_a   1.000
_cell.length_b   1.000
_cell.length_c   1.000
_cell.angle_alpha   90.00
_cell.angle_beta   90.00
_cell.angle_gamma   90.00
#
_symmetry.space_group_name_H-M   'P 1'
#
loop_
_entity.id
_entity.type
_entity.pdbx_description
1 polymer ?
#
loop_
_entity_poly.entity_id
_entity_poly.type
_entity_poly.pdbx_seq_one_letter_code
_entity_poly.pdbx_strand_id
1 'polypeptide(L)'
;MSEKHLIRLLSLLLLSVFVWTGCAHKPATTSAAISTGSPNQQSPKMDTAQTDPTAQETEMEDEFGDDFFDEEFEEEIITVADPLRPWNRLMFHFNDKLYFWLLKPLAQGYRFLVPELARIGVKNFFHNITTPVRFTNSILQGKGRLAGVELGSFMINSTWGGLGLWNLTQDHPDLKPSDEDLGQTLGYWGLGNGFYIVWPFLGPSTLRDSVGKFGDSFLTPTVFLDEYWLEFWLSLGMNSTRVLNETSFRIGDYEAFKKSAIEPYEAMKDGYLQIRKKKVED
;
A
#
# COMPACT_ATOMS: atom_id res chain seq x y z
N MET A 1 -9.51 22.03 33.14
CA MET A 1 -9.06 21.05 32.12
C MET A 1 -10.10 21.15 31.01
N SER A 2 -9.72 21.56 29.80
CA SER A 2 -10.68 21.77 28.71
C SER A 2 -11.23 20.42 28.28
N GLU A 3 -12.50 20.38 27.88
CA GLU A 3 -13.17 19.17 27.35
C GLU A 3 -12.34 18.44 26.28
N LYS A 4 -11.54 19.18 25.52
CA LYS A 4 -10.60 18.72 24.52
C LYS A 4 -9.49 17.84 25.09
N HIS A 5 -8.94 18.22 26.26
CA HIS A 5 -7.90 17.42 26.92
C HIS A 5 -8.47 16.11 27.46
N LEU A 6 -9.73 16.10 27.87
CA LEU A 6 -10.41 14.90 28.33
C LEU A 6 -10.65 13.90 27.19
N ILE A 7 -11.09 14.38 26.01
CA ILE A 7 -11.30 13.57 24.82
C ILE A 7 -9.97 12.98 24.30
N ARG A 8 -8.89 13.79 24.30
CA ARG A 8 -7.53 13.33 23.94
C ARG A 8 -6.99 12.27 24.90
N LEU A 9 -7.18 12.47 26.19
CA LEU A 9 -6.79 11.49 27.22
C LEU A 9 -7.62 10.20 27.11
N LEU A 10 -8.94 10.30 26.84
CA LEU A 10 -9.80 9.15 26.60
C LEU A 10 -9.40 8.38 25.33
N SER A 11 -9.02 9.08 24.26
CA SER A 11 -8.54 8.43 23.02
C SER A 11 -7.23 7.70 23.24
N LEU A 12 -6.29 8.31 23.97
CA LEU A 12 -5.01 7.68 24.33
C LEU A 12 -5.22 6.50 25.29
N LEU A 13 -6.19 6.60 26.19
CA LEU A 13 -6.53 5.53 27.13
C LEU A 13 -7.22 4.35 26.41
N LEU A 14 -8.09 4.62 25.45
CA LEU A 14 -8.70 3.61 24.58
C LEU A 14 -7.65 2.88 23.73
N LEU A 15 -6.68 3.61 23.17
CA LEU A 15 -5.55 3.01 22.45
C LEU A 15 -4.70 2.13 23.38
N SER A 16 -4.45 2.55 24.62
CA SER A 16 -3.67 1.77 25.59
C SER A 16 -4.39 0.49 26.04
N VAL A 17 -5.72 0.52 26.17
CA VAL A 17 -6.52 -0.69 26.51
C VAL A 17 -6.49 -1.71 25.39
N PHE A 18 -6.50 -1.28 24.11
CA PHE A 18 -6.37 -2.20 22.97
C PHE A 18 -4.99 -2.87 22.89
N VAL A 19 -3.93 -2.19 23.32
CA VAL A 19 -2.57 -2.76 23.35
C VAL A 19 -2.44 -3.89 24.41
N TRP A 20 -3.19 -3.81 25.52
CA TRP A 20 -3.11 -4.80 26.60
C TRP A 20 -3.97 -6.06 26.37
N THR A 21 -4.96 -6.01 25.49
CA THR A 21 -5.83 -7.17 25.20
C THR A 21 -5.34 -8.01 24.02
N GLY A 22 -4.31 -7.60 23.28
CA GLY A 22 -3.78 -8.25 22.07
C GLY A 22 -2.82 -9.43 22.29
N CYS A 23 -2.46 -9.79 23.52
CA CYS A 23 -1.49 -10.85 23.80
C CYS A 23 -2.14 -12.19 24.17
N ALA A 24 -2.92 -12.84 23.29
CA ALA A 24 -3.22 -14.27 23.40
C ALA A 24 -3.84 -14.81 22.10
N HIS A 25 -3.08 -15.28 21.17
CA HIS A 25 -3.27 -16.57 20.47
C HIS A 25 -2.25 -16.70 19.32
N LYS A 26 -1.24 -17.54 19.55
CA LYS A 26 -0.48 -18.14 18.45
C LYS A 26 -1.26 -19.38 18.01
N PRO A 27 -1.60 -19.58 16.73
CA PRO A 27 -2.03 -20.86 16.23
C PRO A 27 -0.85 -21.82 16.22
N ALA A 28 -1.03 -22.98 16.84
CA ALA A 28 -0.08 -24.09 16.82
C ALA A 28 -0.04 -24.68 15.41
N THR A 29 1.10 -24.58 14.75
CA THR A 29 1.42 -25.35 13.53
C THR A 29 1.64 -26.79 13.93
N THR A 30 0.70 -27.66 13.59
CA THR A 30 0.84 -29.11 13.67
C THR A 30 1.71 -29.57 12.50
N SER A 31 2.97 -29.86 12.79
CA SER A 31 3.89 -30.51 11.86
C SER A 31 3.59 -32.00 11.88
N ALA A 32 2.97 -32.52 10.83
CA ALA A 32 2.88 -33.96 10.59
C ALA A 32 4.12 -34.41 9.81
N ALA A 33 5.02 -35.08 10.51
CA ALA A 33 6.12 -35.80 9.91
C ALA A 33 5.59 -37.07 9.22
N ILE A 34 5.91 -37.24 7.95
CA ILE A 34 5.88 -38.57 7.30
C ILE A 34 7.28 -38.85 6.75
N SER A 35 7.80 -39.95 7.21
CA SER A 35 9.13 -40.49 7.01
C SER A 35 9.22 -41.35 5.74
N THR A 36 10.45 -41.33 5.17
CA THR A 36 11.19 -42.43 4.56
C THR A 36 10.81 -42.95 3.18
N GLY A 37 11.82 -42.92 2.31
CA GLY A 37 11.98 -43.83 1.20
C GLY A 37 12.93 -43.37 0.09
N SER A 38 14.24 -43.43 0.32
CA SER A 38 15.20 -43.57 -0.81
C SER A 38 15.42 -45.06 -1.08
N PRO A 39 15.67 -45.56 -2.30
CA PRO A 39 17.04 -45.58 -2.74
C PRO A 39 17.32 -45.57 -4.28
N ASN A 40 18.52 -45.10 -4.57
CA ASN A 40 19.48 -45.71 -5.49
C ASN A 40 19.45 -45.40 -7.01
N GLN A 41 20.44 -44.59 -7.39
CA GLN A 41 21.53 -44.85 -8.38
C GLN A 41 21.16 -45.47 -9.74
N GLN A 42 21.52 -44.79 -10.84
CA GLN A 42 22.63 -45.21 -11.71
C GLN A 42 22.71 -44.30 -12.94
N SER A 43 23.88 -43.64 -13.09
CA SER A 43 24.37 -43.20 -14.42
C SER A 43 24.94 -44.40 -15.17
N PRO A 44 24.95 -44.37 -16.51
CA PRO A 44 26.23 -44.58 -17.19
C PRO A 44 26.50 -43.63 -18.37
N LYS A 45 27.73 -43.27 -18.41
CA LYS A 45 28.73 -42.90 -19.44
C LYS A 45 28.34 -42.93 -20.90
N MET A 46 28.63 -41.82 -21.53
CA MET A 46 29.50 -41.50 -22.68
C MET A 46 29.84 -42.66 -23.64
N ASP A 47 29.54 -42.45 -24.93
CA ASP A 47 30.50 -42.77 -26.00
C ASP A 47 30.27 -41.90 -27.24
N THR A 48 31.38 -41.53 -27.83
CA THR A 48 31.67 -40.66 -28.95
C THR A 48 31.52 -41.40 -30.28
N ALA A 49 30.99 -40.82 -31.35
CA ALA A 49 31.50 -40.96 -32.71
C ALA A 49 30.90 -39.98 -33.71
N GLN A 50 31.77 -39.43 -34.49
CA GLN A 50 31.68 -38.52 -35.64
C GLN A 50 30.85 -39.09 -36.82
N THR A 51 30.18 -38.24 -37.64
CA THR A 51 30.55 -37.84 -39.02
C THR A 51 29.37 -37.22 -39.76
N ASP A 52 29.59 -36.15 -40.28
CA ASP A 52 29.35 -35.21 -41.40
C ASP A 52 28.27 -35.52 -42.49
N PRO A 53 27.96 -34.58 -43.42
CA PRO A 53 26.65 -33.86 -43.47
C PRO A 53 25.86 -34.20 -44.72
N THR A 54 24.56 -34.02 -44.69
CA THR A 54 23.77 -33.72 -45.89
C THR A 54 22.42 -33.11 -45.52
N ALA A 55 22.11 -32.06 -46.21
CA ALA A 55 20.90 -31.27 -46.10
C ALA A 55 19.60 -32.08 -46.14
N GLN A 56 18.70 -31.80 -45.24
CA GLN A 56 17.25 -31.90 -45.48
C GLN A 56 16.53 -30.97 -44.50
N GLU A 57 15.81 -30.02 -45.06
CA GLU A 57 14.73 -29.32 -44.43
C GLU A 57 13.81 -30.33 -43.75
N THR A 58 13.69 -30.21 -42.43
CA THR A 58 12.63 -30.87 -41.69
C THR A 58 12.21 -29.93 -40.58
N GLU A 59 10.96 -29.64 -40.65
CA GLU A 59 10.08 -28.95 -39.72
C GLU A 59 10.64 -29.00 -38.28
N MET A 60 11.01 -27.81 -37.76
CA MET A 60 11.16 -27.63 -36.34
C MET A 60 9.75 -27.59 -35.78
N GLU A 61 9.23 -28.77 -35.45
CA GLU A 61 8.11 -28.88 -34.54
C GLU A 61 8.55 -28.27 -33.21
N ASP A 62 7.75 -27.30 -32.77
CA ASP A 62 7.85 -26.58 -31.53
C ASP A 62 7.80 -27.51 -30.32
N GLU A 63 8.98 -28.00 -29.90
CA GLU A 63 9.16 -28.52 -28.55
C GLU A 63 9.54 -27.34 -27.60
N PHE A 64 8.81 -26.26 -27.70
CA PHE A 64 8.73 -25.24 -26.64
C PHE A 64 7.62 -25.67 -25.71
N GLY A 65 8.06 -26.44 -24.70
CA GLY A 65 7.22 -27.20 -23.82
C GLY A 65 6.05 -26.41 -23.22
N ASP A 66 4.92 -27.07 -23.25
CA ASP A 66 3.68 -26.80 -22.50
C ASP A 66 3.90 -26.68 -20.97
N ASP A 67 5.11 -26.93 -20.47
CA ASP A 67 5.46 -26.85 -19.05
C ASP A 67 5.61 -25.41 -18.51
N PHE A 68 5.58 -24.37 -19.37
CA PHE A 68 5.71 -22.99 -18.89
C PHE A 68 4.37 -22.33 -18.57
N PHE A 69 3.25 -22.95 -18.90
CA PHE A 69 1.90 -22.44 -18.65
C PHE A 69 1.18 -23.15 -17.51
N ASP A 70 1.76 -24.20 -16.93
CA ASP A 70 1.15 -24.98 -15.85
C ASP A 70 1.61 -24.54 -14.43
N GLU A 71 2.36 -23.46 -14.28
CA GLU A 71 2.28 -22.70 -13.04
C GLU A 71 0.93 -21.98 -13.09
N GLU A 72 -0.15 -22.70 -12.73
CA GLU A 72 -1.38 -22.11 -12.23
C GLU A 72 -0.95 -21.13 -11.14
N PHE A 73 -0.81 -19.84 -11.53
CA PHE A 73 -0.94 -18.77 -10.56
C PHE A 73 -2.37 -18.90 -10.02
N GLU A 74 -2.55 -19.72 -8.99
CA GLU A 74 -3.72 -19.63 -8.13
C GLU A 74 -3.68 -18.20 -7.54
N GLU A 75 -4.13 -17.22 -8.33
CA GLU A 75 -4.50 -15.93 -7.81
C GLU A 75 -5.62 -16.21 -6.81
N GLU A 76 -5.24 -16.33 -5.55
CA GLU A 76 -6.18 -16.50 -4.45
C GLU A 76 -7.16 -15.32 -4.50
N ILE A 77 -8.30 -15.55 -5.12
CA ILE A 77 -9.34 -14.51 -5.31
C ILE A 77 -9.79 -14.10 -3.91
N ILE A 78 -9.36 -12.94 -3.47
CA ILE A 78 -9.74 -12.39 -2.17
C ILE A 78 -11.20 -11.95 -2.27
N THR A 79 -12.11 -12.81 -1.87
CA THR A 79 -13.54 -12.48 -1.84
C THR A 79 -13.86 -11.69 -0.58
N VAL A 80 -14.04 -10.38 -0.73
CA VAL A 80 -14.55 -9.51 0.34
C VAL A 80 -15.99 -9.16 0.06
N ALA A 81 -16.86 -9.33 1.07
CA ALA A 81 -18.27 -8.99 0.95
C ALA A 81 -18.45 -7.51 0.55
N ASP A 82 -19.35 -7.27 -0.39
CA ASP A 82 -19.72 -5.95 -0.88
C ASP A 82 -21.23 -5.68 -0.68
N PRO A 83 -21.69 -5.60 0.58
CA PRO A 83 -23.11 -5.36 0.87
C PRO A 83 -23.55 -3.95 0.47
N LEU A 84 -22.62 -3.02 0.31
CA LEU A 84 -22.87 -1.65 -0.11
C LEU A 84 -22.64 -1.43 -1.61
N ARG A 85 -22.70 -2.47 -2.42
CA ARG A 85 -22.40 -2.41 -3.87
C ARG A 85 -23.14 -1.28 -4.62
N PRO A 86 -24.44 -1.02 -4.39
CA PRO A 86 -25.12 0.11 -5.04
C PRO A 86 -24.50 1.47 -4.68
N TRP A 87 -24.18 1.68 -3.39
CA TRP A 87 -23.48 2.87 -2.91
C TRP A 87 -22.07 2.95 -3.49
N ASN A 88 -21.33 1.86 -3.43
CA ASN A 88 -19.94 1.79 -3.89
C ASN A 88 -19.84 2.10 -5.40
N ARG A 89 -20.75 1.57 -6.22
CA ARG A 89 -20.82 1.90 -7.66
C ARG A 89 -21.16 3.38 -7.88
N LEU A 90 -22.09 3.94 -7.11
CA LEU A 90 -22.43 5.35 -7.20
C LEU A 90 -21.23 6.22 -6.88
N MET A 91 -20.51 5.92 -5.79
CA MET A 91 -19.30 6.65 -5.36
C MET A 91 -18.13 6.45 -6.32
N PHE A 92 -17.98 5.26 -6.91
CA PHE A 92 -17.02 5.02 -7.98
C PHE A 92 -17.27 5.96 -9.18
N HIS A 93 -18.50 6.04 -9.66
CA HIS A 93 -18.86 6.94 -10.77
C HIS A 93 -18.72 8.43 -10.38
N PHE A 94 -19.02 8.79 -9.15
CA PHE A 94 -18.80 10.15 -8.64
C PHE A 94 -17.31 10.50 -8.67
N ASN A 95 -16.46 9.63 -8.11
CA ASN A 95 -15.01 9.82 -8.09
C ASN A 95 -14.40 9.83 -9.50
N ASP A 96 -14.90 8.99 -10.40
CA ASP A 96 -14.53 8.97 -11.82
C ASP A 96 -14.78 10.33 -12.48
N LYS A 97 -16.00 10.87 -12.34
CA LYS A 97 -16.33 12.20 -12.88
C LYS A 97 -15.51 13.31 -12.22
N LEU A 98 -15.33 13.24 -10.91
CA LEU A 98 -14.50 14.19 -10.16
C LEU A 98 -13.06 14.20 -10.67
N TYR A 99 -12.49 13.02 -10.97
CA TYR A 99 -11.17 12.92 -11.56
C TYR A 99 -11.11 13.63 -12.93
N PHE A 100 -12.00 13.27 -13.86
CA PHE A 100 -11.95 13.83 -15.23
C PHE A 100 -12.31 15.32 -15.31
N TRP A 101 -13.26 15.79 -14.51
CA TRP A 101 -13.78 17.15 -14.62
C TRP A 101 -13.04 18.16 -13.73
N LEU A 102 -12.47 17.70 -12.64
CA LEU A 102 -11.84 18.60 -11.67
C LEU A 102 -10.36 18.26 -11.45
N LEU A 103 -10.06 17.04 -10.97
CA LEU A 103 -8.71 16.73 -10.49
C LEU A 103 -7.68 16.70 -11.62
N LYS A 104 -7.99 16.06 -12.74
CA LYS A 104 -7.10 15.96 -13.89
C LYS A 104 -6.76 17.33 -14.51
N PRO A 105 -7.73 18.21 -14.84
CA PRO A 105 -7.39 19.54 -15.38
C PRO A 105 -6.62 20.40 -14.38
N LEU A 106 -6.95 20.33 -13.09
CA LEU A 106 -6.17 21.03 -12.06
C LEU A 106 -4.73 20.49 -11.96
N ALA A 107 -4.56 19.17 -12.01
CA ALA A 107 -3.24 18.54 -11.97
C ALA A 107 -2.41 18.86 -13.23
N GLN A 108 -3.03 18.98 -14.39
CA GLN A 108 -2.37 19.42 -15.62
C GLN A 108 -1.90 20.88 -15.52
N GLY A 109 -2.76 21.77 -15.04
CA GLY A 109 -2.40 23.17 -14.79
C GLY A 109 -1.29 23.30 -13.73
N TYR A 110 -1.38 22.56 -12.65
CA TYR A 110 -0.36 22.50 -11.61
C TYR A 110 0.98 22.00 -12.17
N ARG A 111 0.97 20.90 -12.95
CA ARG A 111 2.15 20.36 -13.62
C ARG A 111 2.79 21.36 -14.60
N PHE A 112 2.00 22.17 -15.25
CA PHE A 112 2.49 23.21 -16.16
C PHE A 112 3.16 24.36 -15.41
N LEU A 113 2.59 24.78 -14.27
CA LEU A 113 3.08 25.93 -13.51
C LEU A 113 4.23 25.60 -12.57
N VAL A 114 4.25 24.38 -12.02
CA VAL A 114 5.20 23.97 -10.97
C VAL A 114 6.23 23.01 -11.55
N PRO A 115 7.53 23.37 -11.55
CA PRO A 115 8.59 22.50 -12.02
C PRO A 115 8.63 21.16 -11.30
N GLU A 116 9.12 20.13 -11.98
CA GLU A 116 9.14 18.76 -11.45
C GLU A 116 9.90 18.65 -10.12
N LEU A 117 11.06 19.30 -10.01
CA LEU A 117 11.86 19.31 -8.77
C LEU A 117 11.07 19.87 -7.58
N ALA A 118 10.28 20.93 -7.79
CA ALA A 118 9.44 21.47 -6.72
C ALA A 118 8.32 20.51 -6.34
N ARG A 119 7.70 19.83 -7.31
CA ARG A 119 6.67 18.80 -7.07
C ARG A 119 7.23 17.59 -6.33
N ILE A 120 8.47 17.17 -6.66
CA ILE A 120 9.18 16.12 -5.90
C ILE A 120 9.42 16.59 -4.47
N GLY A 121 9.86 17.83 -4.25
CA GLY A 121 10.03 18.39 -2.91
C GLY A 121 8.72 18.38 -2.10
N VAL A 122 7.60 18.79 -2.71
CA VAL A 122 6.27 18.72 -2.07
C VAL A 122 5.89 17.28 -1.72
N LYS A 123 6.12 16.30 -2.60
CA LYS A 123 5.88 14.89 -2.33
C LYS A 123 6.71 14.40 -1.15
N ASN A 124 8.00 14.73 -1.13
CA ASN A 124 8.91 14.35 -0.04
C ASN A 124 8.51 14.99 1.28
N PHE A 125 8.11 16.27 1.28
CA PHE A 125 7.59 16.95 2.46
C PHE A 125 6.36 16.23 3.06
N PHE A 126 5.38 15.88 2.23
CA PHE A 126 4.20 15.15 2.71
C PHE A 126 4.55 13.75 3.20
N HIS A 127 5.49 13.09 2.57
CA HIS A 127 6.00 11.81 3.07
C HIS A 127 6.68 11.98 4.44
N ASN A 128 7.53 12.99 4.60
CA ASN A 128 8.24 13.25 5.84
C ASN A 128 7.28 13.62 7.00
N ILE A 129 6.28 14.46 6.74
CA ILE A 129 5.32 14.89 7.79
C ILE A 129 4.39 13.76 8.28
N THR A 130 4.22 12.71 7.49
CA THR A 130 3.43 11.53 7.88
C THR A 130 4.26 10.45 8.60
N THR A 131 5.54 10.67 8.87
CA THR A 131 6.40 9.77 9.63
C THR A 131 5.83 9.36 10.99
N PRO A 132 5.19 10.23 11.79
CA PRO A 132 4.62 9.80 13.08
C PRO A 132 3.62 8.64 12.94
N VAL A 133 2.82 8.62 11.86
CA VAL A 133 1.88 7.54 11.56
C VAL A 133 2.65 6.23 11.30
N ARG A 134 3.60 6.24 10.39
CA ARG A 134 4.38 5.05 10.01
C ARG A 134 5.23 4.53 11.15
N PHE A 135 5.89 5.43 11.87
CA PHE A 135 6.70 5.10 13.05
C PHE A 135 5.85 4.39 14.13
N THR A 136 4.69 4.96 14.47
CA THR A 136 3.79 4.38 15.48
C THR A 136 3.29 3.01 15.04
N ASN A 137 2.86 2.86 13.78
CA ASN A 137 2.35 1.61 13.26
C ASN A 137 3.46 0.53 13.16
N SER A 138 4.69 0.90 12.80
CA SER A 138 5.83 -0.02 12.84
C SER A 138 6.10 -0.54 14.25
N ILE A 139 5.99 0.32 15.28
CA ILE A 139 6.10 -0.12 16.69
C ILE A 139 4.97 -1.06 17.08
N LEU A 140 3.72 -0.72 16.74
CA LEU A 140 2.53 -1.51 17.06
C LEU A 140 2.54 -2.91 16.40
N GLN A 141 3.23 -3.04 15.27
CA GLN A 141 3.46 -4.32 14.59
C GLN A 141 4.71 -5.07 15.11
N GLY A 142 5.46 -4.50 16.06
CA GLY A 142 6.70 -5.09 16.56
C GLY A 142 7.88 -5.00 15.58
N LYS A 143 7.76 -4.23 14.50
CA LYS A 143 8.79 -4.02 13.47
C LYS A 143 9.79 -2.95 13.92
N GLY A 144 10.53 -3.20 15.02
CA GLY A 144 11.43 -2.21 15.64
C GLY A 144 12.52 -1.68 14.71
N ARG A 145 13.04 -2.50 13.78
CA ARG A 145 14.00 -2.05 12.77
C ARG A 145 13.37 -0.99 11.85
N LEU A 146 12.16 -1.22 11.36
CA LEU A 146 11.46 -0.27 10.50
C LEU A 146 11.16 1.03 11.26
N ALA A 147 10.72 0.95 12.51
CA ALA A 147 10.54 2.13 13.35
C ALA A 147 11.83 2.94 13.49
N GLY A 148 12.97 2.28 13.70
CA GLY A 148 14.27 2.93 13.73
C GLY A 148 14.63 3.62 12.41
N VAL A 149 14.35 2.98 11.27
CA VAL A 149 14.52 3.54 9.93
C VAL A 149 13.63 4.77 9.71
N GLU A 150 12.35 4.70 10.09
CA GLU A 150 11.42 5.84 10.01
C GLU A 150 11.94 7.05 10.79
N LEU A 151 12.35 6.83 12.05
CA LEU A 151 12.87 7.89 12.89
C LEU A 151 14.17 8.48 12.33
N GLY A 152 15.12 7.62 11.93
CA GLY A 152 16.39 8.04 11.35
C GLY A 152 16.21 8.85 10.06
N SER A 153 15.38 8.36 9.15
CA SER A 153 15.05 9.06 7.90
C SER A 153 14.37 10.40 8.17
N PHE A 154 13.43 10.44 9.12
CA PHE A 154 12.77 11.68 9.52
C PHE A 154 13.76 12.71 10.06
N MET A 155 14.67 12.31 10.95
CA MET A 155 15.66 13.22 11.51
C MET A 155 16.60 13.77 10.43
N ILE A 156 17.10 12.91 9.55
CA ILE A 156 18.00 13.32 8.45
C ILE A 156 17.26 14.27 7.49
N ASN A 157 16.08 13.89 7.02
CA ASN A 157 15.34 14.65 6.03
C ASN A 157 14.78 15.97 6.61
N SER A 158 14.44 16.00 7.91
CA SER A 158 13.96 17.24 8.55
C SER A 158 15.08 18.23 8.83
N THR A 159 16.27 17.76 9.23
CA THR A 159 17.38 18.66 9.58
C THR A 159 18.18 19.10 8.38
N TRP A 160 18.68 18.16 7.59
CA TRP A 160 19.52 18.47 6.42
C TRP A 160 18.73 18.53 5.12
N GLY A 161 17.57 17.88 5.05
CA GLY A 161 16.68 17.88 3.91
C GLY A 161 15.65 19.02 3.86
N GLY A 162 15.80 20.06 4.74
CA GLY A 162 14.90 21.23 4.73
C GLY A 162 13.45 20.85 5.01
N LEU A 163 13.13 20.30 6.18
CA LEU A 163 11.83 19.78 6.59
C LEU A 163 11.29 18.65 5.69
N GLY A 164 12.19 17.94 5.00
CA GLY A 164 11.83 16.83 4.13
C GLY A 164 11.59 17.22 2.66
N LEU A 165 11.86 18.46 2.26
CA LEU A 165 11.79 18.85 0.84
C LEU A 165 12.81 18.08 0.00
N TRP A 166 14.00 17.83 0.54
CA TRP A 166 15.02 16.95 -0.06
C TRP A 166 15.04 15.63 0.71
N ASN A 167 14.76 14.55 0.01
CA ASN A 167 14.84 13.20 0.58
C ASN A 167 16.28 12.68 0.44
N LEU A 168 17.10 12.91 1.45
CA LEU A 168 18.51 12.50 1.48
C LEU A 168 18.69 11.00 1.72
N THR A 169 17.66 10.31 2.17
CA THR A 169 17.68 8.87 2.47
C THR A 169 17.20 7.99 1.33
N GLN A 170 16.70 8.57 0.22
CA GLN A 170 16.08 7.81 -0.87
C GLN A 170 17.05 6.84 -1.57
N ASP A 171 18.33 7.20 -1.65
CA ASP A 171 19.37 6.42 -2.33
C ASP A 171 20.05 5.39 -1.41
N HIS A 172 19.62 5.33 -0.12
CA HIS A 172 20.10 4.41 0.87
C HIS A 172 19.04 3.33 1.15
N PRO A 173 19.18 2.09 0.61
CA PRO A 173 18.18 1.02 0.77
C PRO A 173 17.87 0.70 2.24
N ASP A 174 18.89 0.80 3.11
CA ASP A 174 18.75 0.52 4.55
C ASP A 174 17.96 1.60 5.31
N LEU A 175 17.79 2.79 4.72
CA LEU A 175 17.06 3.92 5.28
C LEU A 175 15.75 4.20 4.52
N LYS A 176 15.32 3.27 3.68
CA LYS A 176 14.06 3.42 2.95
C LYS A 176 12.88 3.26 3.91
N PRO A 177 12.08 4.33 4.09
CA PRO A 177 10.89 4.28 4.94
C PRO A 177 9.86 3.28 4.43
N SER A 178 9.05 2.75 5.35
CA SER A 178 7.91 1.89 5.05
C SER A 178 6.65 2.71 4.76
N ASP A 179 5.57 2.03 4.35
CA ASP A 179 4.25 2.62 4.13
C ASP A 179 3.23 2.08 5.15
N GLU A 180 3.66 1.93 6.42
CA GLU A 180 2.82 1.36 7.47
C GLU A 180 1.68 2.30 7.88
N ASP A 181 0.48 1.73 8.03
CA ASP A 181 -0.72 2.41 8.50
C ASP A 181 -1.48 1.55 9.53
N LEU A 182 -2.41 2.15 10.26
CA LEU A 182 -3.19 1.44 11.28
C LEU A 182 -4.09 0.35 10.68
N GLY A 183 -4.56 0.49 9.45
CA GLY A 183 -5.29 -0.56 8.77
C GLY A 183 -4.45 -1.82 8.56
N GLN A 184 -3.15 -1.66 8.22
CA GLN A 184 -2.17 -2.76 8.14
C GLN A 184 -1.91 -3.34 9.53
N THR A 185 -1.71 -2.49 10.54
CA THR A 185 -1.52 -2.91 11.93
C THR A 185 -2.68 -3.75 12.44
N LEU A 186 -3.93 -3.34 12.19
CA LEU A 186 -5.11 -4.11 12.52
C LEU A 186 -5.15 -5.45 11.77
N GLY A 187 -4.76 -5.47 10.48
CA GLY A 187 -4.61 -6.68 9.69
C GLY A 187 -3.55 -7.63 10.25
N TYR A 188 -2.38 -7.10 10.59
CA TYR A 188 -1.29 -7.84 11.24
C TYR A 188 -1.73 -8.49 12.56
N TRP A 189 -2.62 -7.84 13.31
CA TRP A 189 -3.22 -8.39 14.53
C TRP A 189 -4.36 -9.38 14.26
N GLY A 190 -4.64 -9.70 13.00
CA GLY A 190 -5.63 -10.70 12.59
C GLY A 190 -7.05 -10.16 12.37
N LEU A 191 -7.26 -8.83 12.37
CA LEU A 191 -8.56 -8.28 11.99
C LEU A 191 -8.75 -8.42 10.47
N GLY A 192 -9.82 -9.09 10.07
CA GLY A 192 -10.23 -9.20 8.68
C GLY A 192 -10.61 -7.84 8.05
N ASN A 193 -10.69 -7.81 6.73
CA ASN A 193 -11.02 -6.58 5.98
C ASN A 193 -12.40 -5.99 6.34
N GLY A 194 -13.33 -6.82 6.86
CA GLY A 194 -14.74 -6.46 6.97
C GLY A 194 -15.38 -6.40 5.58
N PHE A 195 -16.18 -5.38 5.31
CA PHE A 195 -16.81 -5.18 4.00
C PHE A 195 -16.08 -4.09 3.20
N TYR A 196 -16.22 -4.17 1.87
CA TYR A 196 -15.68 -3.17 0.95
C TYR A 196 -16.54 -1.91 0.92
N ILE A 197 -15.91 -0.74 0.87
CA ILE A 197 -16.56 0.57 0.82
C ILE A 197 -15.78 1.53 -0.10
N VAL A 198 -16.50 2.29 -0.92
CA VAL A 198 -15.93 3.39 -1.71
C VAL A 198 -16.36 4.71 -1.08
N TRP A 199 -15.37 5.46 -0.62
CA TRP A 199 -15.61 6.80 -0.06
C TRP A 199 -15.62 7.86 -1.16
N PRO A 200 -16.50 8.86 -1.08
CA PRO A 200 -16.41 10.03 -1.95
C PRO A 200 -15.07 10.73 -1.69
N PHE A 201 -14.41 11.18 -2.73
CA PHE A 201 -13.09 11.84 -2.74
C PHE A 201 -11.91 10.93 -2.34
N LEU A 202 -12.09 9.98 -1.44
CA LEU A 202 -11.01 9.13 -0.90
C LEU A 202 -10.83 7.81 -1.65
N GLY A 203 -11.83 7.39 -2.45
CA GLY A 203 -11.75 6.18 -3.25
C GLY A 203 -11.97 4.87 -2.48
N PRO A 204 -11.37 3.75 -2.95
CA PRO A 204 -11.57 2.41 -2.39
C PRO A 204 -11.01 2.28 -0.98
N SER A 205 -11.70 1.49 -0.16
CA SER A 205 -11.32 1.17 1.22
C SER A 205 -12.03 -0.10 1.68
N THR A 206 -11.66 -0.59 2.87
CA THR A 206 -12.43 -1.58 3.62
C THR A 206 -12.88 -0.99 4.95
N LEU A 207 -13.75 -1.68 5.68
CA LEU A 207 -14.15 -1.24 7.02
C LEU A 207 -12.91 -1.11 7.93
N ARG A 208 -12.04 -2.13 7.94
CA ARG A 208 -10.78 -2.13 8.71
C ARG A 208 -9.90 -0.92 8.35
N ASP A 209 -9.67 -0.71 7.05
CA ASP A 209 -8.79 0.36 6.58
C ASP A 209 -9.41 1.74 6.79
N SER A 210 -10.75 1.85 6.79
CA SER A 210 -11.46 3.09 7.13
C SER A 210 -11.28 3.46 8.61
N VAL A 211 -11.39 2.46 9.51
CA VAL A 211 -11.11 2.64 10.94
C VAL A 211 -9.63 2.99 11.14
N GLY A 212 -8.74 2.32 10.42
CA GLY A 212 -7.30 2.61 10.41
C GLY A 212 -7.00 4.06 10.02
N LYS A 213 -7.53 4.53 8.90
CA LYS A 213 -7.36 5.93 8.44
C LYS A 213 -7.88 6.94 9.46
N PHE A 214 -9.01 6.63 10.10
CA PHE A 214 -9.55 7.47 11.17
C PHE A 214 -8.59 7.52 12.36
N GLY A 215 -8.07 6.37 12.83
CA GLY A 215 -7.10 6.32 13.91
C GLY A 215 -5.79 7.04 13.56
N ASP A 216 -5.26 6.86 12.36
CA ASP A 216 -4.04 7.53 11.90
C ASP A 216 -4.20 9.05 11.83
N SER A 217 -5.42 9.57 11.65
CA SER A 217 -5.67 11.01 11.62
C SER A 217 -5.28 11.70 12.93
N PHE A 218 -5.36 11.00 14.07
CA PHE A 218 -4.93 11.53 15.37
C PHE A 218 -3.41 11.68 15.53
N LEU A 219 -2.64 11.02 14.67
CA LEU A 219 -1.19 11.09 14.64
C LEU A 219 -0.67 12.15 13.64
N THR A 220 -1.58 12.81 12.92
CA THR A 220 -1.16 13.86 11.99
C THR A 220 -0.84 15.16 12.74
N PRO A 221 0.18 15.92 12.33
CA PRO A 221 0.59 17.14 13.02
C PRO A 221 -0.51 18.21 13.13
N THR A 222 -1.49 18.20 12.24
CA THR A 222 -2.60 19.16 12.23
C THR A 222 -3.50 19.05 13.46
N VAL A 223 -3.57 17.87 14.10
CA VAL A 223 -4.37 17.64 15.32
C VAL A 223 -3.89 18.45 16.54
N PHE A 224 -2.61 18.88 16.52
CA PHE A 224 -2.03 19.66 17.62
C PHE A 224 -2.36 21.16 17.57
N LEU A 225 -3.13 21.60 16.58
CA LEU A 225 -3.59 22.98 16.48
C LEU A 225 -4.78 23.21 17.40
N ASP A 226 -4.76 24.31 18.16
CA ASP A 226 -5.80 24.57 19.16
C ASP A 226 -7.11 25.16 18.59
N GLU A 227 -7.08 25.64 17.35
CA GLU A 227 -8.22 26.25 16.69
C GLU A 227 -8.86 25.32 15.67
N TYR A 228 -10.11 24.87 15.89
CA TYR A 228 -10.83 23.96 14.99
C TYR A 228 -10.94 24.44 13.55
N TRP A 229 -11.18 25.75 13.35
CA TRP A 229 -11.29 26.30 12.01
C TRP A 229 -9.96 26.25 11.27
N LEU A 230 -8.87 26.59 11.95
CA LEU A 230 -7.54 26.52 11.37
C LEU A 230 -7.13 25.08 11.08
N GLU A 231 -7.39 24.16 12.01
CA GLU A 231 -7.15 22.73 11.84
C GLU A 231 -7.89 22.18 10.61
N PHE A 232 -9.19 22.50 10.49
CA PHE A 232 -10.01 22.06 9.36
C PHE A 232 -9.48 22.56 8.02
N TRP A 233 -9.26 23.89 7.88
CA TRP A 233 -8.81 24.46 6.62
C TRP A 233 -7.38 24.06 6.26
N LEU A 234 -6.50 23.92 7.25
CA LEU A 234 -5.14 23.48 7.03
C LEU A 234 -5.10 22.01 6.61
N SER A 235 -5.86 21.15 7.28
CA SER A 235 -5.97 19.73 6.91
C SER A 235 -6.56 19.55 5.51
N LEU A 236 -7.60 20.30 5.18
CA LEU A 236 -8.20 20.29 3.86
C LEU A 236 -7.20 20.78 2.79
N GLY A 237 -6.52 21.89 3.04
CA GLY A 237 -5.52 22.45 2.15
C GLY A 237 -4.33 21.50 1.93
N MET A 238 -3.80 20.93 3.00
CA MET A 238 -2.68 19.97 2.92
C MET A 238 -3.08 18.71 2.16
N ASN A 239 -4.22 18.11 2.47
CA ASN A 239 -4.70 16.91 1.78
C ASN A 239 -4.99 17.19 0.30
N SER A 240 -5.64 18.31 -0.02
CA SER A 240 -5.90 18.70 -1.41
C SER A 240 -4.60 18.93 -2.18
N THR A 241 -3.62 19.60 -1.58
CA THR A 241 -2.30 19.83 -2.19
C THR A 241 -1.57 18.51 -2.42
N ARG A 242 -1.60 17.60 -1.45
CA ARG A 242 -1.00 16.27 -1.59
C ARG A 242 -1.62 15.49 -2.75
N VAL A 243 -2.96 15.39 -2.78
CA VAL A 243 -3.68 14.68 -3.84
C VAL A 243 -3.40 15.29 -5.22
N LEU A 244 -3.43 16.62 -5.32
CA LEU A 244 -3.14 17.33 -6.57
C LEU A 244 -1.71 17.06 -7.04
N ASN A 245 -0.75 17.15 -6.13
CA ASN A 245 0.66 16.91 -6.42
C ASN A 245 0.90 15.44 -6.84
N GLU A 246 0.36 14.47 -6.13
CA GLU A 246 0.46 13.04 -6.49
C GLU A 246 -0.18 12.77 -7.85
N THR A 247 -1.38 13.31 -8.09
CA THR A 247 -2.07 13.16 -9.38
C THR A 247 -1.25 13.75 -10.53
N SER A 248 -0.50 14.83 -10.29
CA SER A 248 0.32 15.46 -11.33
C SER A 248 1.45 14.56 -11.88
N PHE A 249 1.87 13.54 -11.12
CA PHE A 249 2.83 12.52 -11.57
C PHE A 249 2.16 11.33 -12.25
N ARG A 250 0.88 11.10 -12.01
CA ARG A 250 0.12 9.91 -12.44
C ARG A 250 -0.95 10.22 -13.48
N ILE A 251 -0.81 11.33 -14.18
CA ILE A 251 -1.74 11.70 -15.27
C ILE A 251 -1.61 10.67 -16.39
N GLY A 252 -2.71 9.97 -16.70
CA GLY A 252 -2.76 8.91 -17.70
C GLY A 252 -2.86 7.50 -17.13
N ASP A 253 -2.39 7.26 -15.89
CA ASP A 253 -2.42 5.93 -15.27
C ASP A 253 -3.87 5.44 -15.05
N TYR A 254 -4.73 6.33 -14.55
CA TYR A 254 -6.14 6.02 -14.33
C TYR A 254 -6.89 5.75 -15.62
N GLU A 255 -6.61 6.51 -16.67
CA GLU A 255 -7.18 6.31 -18.00
C GLU A 255 -6.73 4.98 -18.62
N ALA A 256 -5.45 4.66 -18.49
CA ALA A 256 -4.89 3.38 -18.95
C ALA A 256 -5.54 2.21 -18.22
N PHE A 257 -5.62 2.29 -16.88
CA PHE A 257 -6.34 1.30 -16.06
C PHE A 257 -7.79 1.12 -16.51
N LYS A 258 -8.53 2.23 -16.66
CA LYS A 258 -9.93 2.19 -17.05
C LYS A 258 -10.13 1.61 -18.46
N LYS A 259 -9.19 1.82 -19.37
CA LYS A 259 -9.22 1.29 -20.73
C LYS A 259 -8.91 -0.21 -20.80
N SER A 260 -8.04 -0.70 -19.93
CA SER A 260 -7.64 -2.11 -19.89
C SER A 260 -8.64 -3.00 -19.15
N ALA A 261 -9.41 -2.44 -18.20
CA ALA A 261 -10.37 -3.20 -17.42
C ALA A 261 -11.70 -3.40 -18.17
N ILE A 262 -12.21 -4.65 -18.19
CA ILE A 262 -13.55 -4.98 -18.72
C ILE A 262 -14.61 -4.35 -17.81
N GLU A 263 -14.49 -4.55 -16.51
CA GLU A 263 -15.35 -3.99 -15.46
C GLU A 263 -14.50 -3.14 -14.50
N PRO A 264 -14.34 -1.83 -14.75
CA PRO A 264 -13.42 -0.99 -13.98
C PRO A 264 -13.69 -0.93 -12.46
N TYR A 265 -14.97 -1.07 -12.07
CA TYR A 265 -15.34 -1.10 -10.65
C TYR A 265 -14.80 -2.37 -9.96
N GLU A 266 -15.04 -3.55 -10.54
CA GLU A 266 -14.57 -4.81 -9.97
C GLU A 266 -13.04 -4.88 -10.01
N ALA A 267 -12.42 -4.50 -11.11
CA ALA A 267 -10.96 -4.44 -11.22
C ALA A 267 -10.32 -3.51 -10.17
N MET A 268 -10.95 -2.36 -9.86
CA MET A 268 -10.47 -1.47 -8.81
C MET A 268 -10.60 -2.09 -7.43
N LYS A 269 -11.72 -2.78 -7.16
CA LYS A 269 -11.95 -3.47 -5.89
C LYS A 269 -10.89 -4.56 -5.69
N ASP A 270 -10.72 -5.42 -6.68
CA ASP A 270 -9.80 -6.55 -6.60
C ASP A 270 -8.34 -6.08 -6.48
N GLY A 271 -7.92 -5.12 -7.30
CA GLY A 271 -6.59 -4.53 -7.22
C GLY A 271 -6.32 -3.86 -5.86
N TYR A 272 -7.31 -3.17 -5.29
CA TYR A 272 -7.20 -2.60 -3.94
C TYR A 272 -6.98 -3.70 -2.89
N LEU A 273 -7.79 -4.76 -2.92
CA LEU A 273 -7.74 -5.84 -1.95
C LEU A 273 -6.41 -6.62 -2.02
N GLN A 274 -5.92 -6.90 -3.23
CA GLN A 274 -4.63 -7.56 -3.44
C GLN A 274 -3.45 -6.72 -2.90
N ILE A 275 -3.43 -5.42 -3.21
CA ILE A 275 -2.41 -4.51 -2.69
C ILE A 275 -2.45 -4.46 -1.15
N ARG A 276 -3.65 -4.42 -0.55
CA ARG A 276 -3.79 -4.38 0.91
C ARG A 276 -3.39 -5.70 1.56
N LYS A 277 -3.73 -6.86 0.95
CA LYS A 277 -3.27 -8.17 1.42
C LYS A 277 -1.75 -8.20 1.48
N LYS A 278 -1.10 -7.91 0.35
CA LYS A 278 0.37 -7.89 0.27
C LYS A 278 0.99 -6.99 1.33
N LYS A 279 0.47 -5.77 1.53
CA LYS A 279 0.98 -4.84 2.54
C LYS A 279 0.82 -5.31 3.99
N VAL A 280 -0.12 -6.20 4.29
CA VAL A 280 -0.30 -6.79 5.63
C VAL A 280 0.63 -7.98 5.84
N GLU A 281 1.00 -8.68 4.77
CA GLU A 281 1.87 -9.86 4.79
C GLU A 281 3.37 -9.48 4.82
N ASP A 282 3.76 -8.32 4.24
CA ASP A 282 5.11 -7.76 4.27
C ASP A 282 5.50 -7.24 5.67
#